data_77ee435246b9662970f128eefed17d06
#
_entry.id   77ee435246b9662970f128eefed17d06
#
_cell.length_a   1.000
_cell.length_b   1.000
_cell.length_c   1.000
_cell.angle_alpha   90.00
_cell.angle_beta   90.00
_cell.angle_gamma   90.00
#
_symmetry.space_group_name_H-M   'P 1'
#
loop_
_entity.id
_entity.type
_entity.pdbx_description
1 polymer ?
#
loop_
_entity_poly.entity_id
_entity_poly.type
_entity_poly.pdbx_seq_one_letter_code
_entity_poly.pdbx_strand_id
1 'polypeptide(L)'
;MQPVSIIATELNEIGDIARVVNSLLSQVPPPAEIVIVDGGSTDGTWEWLSEAASREPRLIAIRDETCSLKHSRGPVSRGRNVAITAAKSPIIACADAGCTYAPDWLRNLTARIVAGNAEYALGGTCLDPTGYTVWDVASAPFFSVKLSATEPTKSCTARSMAFTKDLWQRIGGFPEQVLVGEDTLFDFEARRHTHPDFVSNAKALYRPLNTFRTAARQMKRYAISDGQAGVRWSRLFRNSARCLLQLTALIAVPWTRLPLLFVFLLETWYAFHRDFHYLHRFGFKAVLARFAFSVVVPWLVAVNQIRGRFSAKPLTNWQNQGQGTGR
;
A
#
# COMPACT_ATOMS: atom_id res chain seq x y z
N MET A 1 -0.39 -7.70 -29.28
CA MET A 1 -0.22 -6.94 -28.03
C MET A 1 0.35 -7.90 -27.00
N GLN A 2 1.36 -7.50 -26.23
CA GLN A 2 1.94 -8.38 -25.19
C GLN A 2 0.87 -8.67 -24.12
N PRO A 3 0.74 -9.94 -23.67
CA PRO A 3 -0.21 -10.31 -22.64
C PRO A 3 0.19 -9.72 -21.28
N VAL A 4 -0.81 -9.44 -20.44
CA VAL A 4 -0.64 -8.92 -19.08
C VAL A 4 -1.34 -9.85 -18.09
N SER A 5 -0.63 -10.26 -17.05
CA SER A 5 -1.19 -10.95 -15.89
C SER A 5 -1.47 -9.94 -14.77
N ILE A 6 -2.64 -10.00 -14.17
CA ILE A 6 -2.92 -9.30 -12.90
C ILE A 6 -2.60 -10.27 -11.76
N ILE A 7 -1.92 -9.78 -10.71
CA ILE A 7 -1.67 -10.56 -9.49
C ILE A 7 -2.24 -9.88 -8.26
N ALA A 8 -2.74 -10.67 -7.32
CA ALA A 8 -3.19 -10.19 -6.01
C ALA A 8 -2.90 -11.22 -4.91
N THR A 9 -2.92 -10.76 -3.66
CA THR A 9 -2.83 -11.62 -2.46
C THR A 9 -3.97 -11.29 -1.52
N GLU A 10 -4.62 -12.32 -0.98
CA GLU A 10 -5.81 -12.18 -0.15
C GLU A 10 -5.66 -12.96 1.16
N LEU A 11 -6.26 -12.42 2.23
CA LEU A 11 -6.39 -13.12 3.52
C LEU A 11 -7.58 -12.58 4.30
N ASN A 12 -8.64 -13.39 4.43
CA ASN A 12 -9.88 -13.06 5.15
C ASN A 12 -10.57 -11.79 4.59
N GLU A 13 -10.91 -11.82 3.30
CA GLU A 13 -11.51 -10.72 2.54
C GLU A 13 -12.91 -11.06 1.99
N ILE A 14 -13.65 -11.99 2.64
CA ILE A 14 -14.96 -12.46 2.14
C ILE A 14 -15.96 -11.31 1.91
N GLY A 15 -15.85 -10.22 2.68
CA GLY A 15 -16.73 -9.05 2.53
C GLY A 15 -16.49 -8.23 1.26
N ASP A 16 -15.30 -8.32 0.66
CA ASP A 16 -14.89 -7.49 -0.49
C ASP A 16 -14.38 -8.28 -1.69
N ILE A 17 -14.03 -9.56 -1.55
CA ILE A 17 -13.38 -10.34 -2.61
C ILE A 17 -14.17 -10.36 -3.93
N ALA A 18 -15.49 -10.51 -3.87
CA ALA A 18 -16.33 -10.50 -5.06
C ALA A 18 -16.27 -9.17 -5.82
N ARG A 19 -16.27 -8.05 -5.09
CA ARG A 19 -16.19 -6.70 -5.65
C ARG A 19 -14.82 -6.46 -6.31
N VAL A 20 -13.74 -6.89 -5.66
CA VAL A 20 -12.38 -6.79 -6.20
C VAL A 20 -12.24 -7.61 -7.47
N VAL A 21 -12.54 -8.92 -7.43
CA VAL A 21 -12.39 -9.83 -8.57
C VAL A 21 -13.25 -9.38 -9.76
N ASN A 22 -14.51 -8.99 -9.53
CA ASN A 22 -15.36 -8.49 -10.61
C ASN A 22 -14.78 -7.24 -11.29
N SER A 23 -14.15 -6.34 -10.53
CA SER A 23 -13.50 -5.15 -11.11
C SER A 23 -12.27 -5.50 -11.96
N LEU A 24 -11.55 -6.57 -11.60
CA LEU A 24 -10.41 -7.06 -12.38
C LEU A 24 -10.86 -7.81 -13.65
N LEU A 25 -11.92 -8.58 -13.56
CA LEU A 25 -12.48 -9.29 -14.72
C LEU A 25 -13.12 -8.37 -15.75
N SER A 26 -13.59 -7.20 -15.32
CA SER A 26 -14.23 -6.19 -16.18
C SER A 26 -13.26 -5.26 -16.91
N GLN A 27 -11.95 -5.52 -16.86
CA GLN A 27 -10.94 -4.70 -17.54
C GLN A 27 -11.09 -4.76 -19.08
N VAL A 28 -10.87 -3.61 -19.75
CA VAL A 28 -10.93 -3.46 -21.22
C VAL A 28 -9.63 -2.83 -21.74
N PRO A 29 -8.81 -3.59 -22.49
CA PRO A 29 -8.94 -5.01 -22.84
C PRO A 29 -8.83 -5.93 -21.62
N PRO A 30 -9.36 -7.16 -21.70
CA PRO A 30 -9.28 -8.10 -20.60
C PRO A 30 -7.83 -8.52 -20.32
N PRO A 31 -7.49 -8.84 -19.06
CA PRO A 31 -6.20 -9.44 -18.76
C PRO A 31 -6.09 -10.85 -19.37
N ALA A 32 -4.87 -11.29 -19.64
CA ALA A 32 -4.62 -12.65 -20.08
C ALA A 32 -4.98 -13.67 -18.97
N GLU A 33 -4.69 -13.31 -17.73
CA GLU A 33 -5.04 -14.07 -16.53
C GLU A 33 -5.02 -13.17 -15.30
N ILE A 34 -5.70 -13.63 -14.24
CA ILE A 34 -5.69 -13.04 -12.90
C ILE A 34 -5.26 -14.13 -11.94
N VAL A 35 -4.10 -13.96 -11.29
CA VAL A 35 -3.56 -14.94 -10.34
C VAL A 35 -3.71 -14.39 -8.92
N ILE A 36 -4.52 -15.04 -8.11
CA ILE A 36 -4.79 -14.64 -6.71
C ILE A 36 -4.27 -15.71 -5.77
N VAL A 37 -3.40 -15.31 -4.84
CA VAL A 37 -2.88 -16.19 -3.79
C VAL A 37 -3.62 -15.92 -2.50
N ASP A 38 -4.30 -16.95 -1.98
CA ASP A 38 -4.92 -16.97 -0.66
C ASP A 38 -3.94 -17.48 0.39
N GLY A 39 -3.67 -16.68 1.42
CA GLY A 39 -2.73 -16.98 2.50
C GLY A 39 -3.26 -17.90 3.59
N GLY A 40 -4.34 -18.67 3.33
CA GLY A 40 -4.97 -19.56 4.29
C GLY A 40 -6.16 -18.90 5.01
N SER A 41 -7.06 -18.27 4.27
CA SER A 41 -8.29 -17.67 4.78
C SER A 41 -9.19 -18.70 5.48
N THR A 42 -9.94 -18.21 6.48
CA THR A 42 -10.84 -19.02 7.34
C THR A 42 -12.25 -18.44 7.41
N ASP A 43 -12.54 -17.39 6.65
CA ASP A 43 -13.79 -16.63 6.66
C ASP A 43 -14.72 -16.93 5.46
N GLY A 44 -14.33 -17.88 4.57
CA GLY A 44 -15.04 -18.20 3.34
C GLY A 44 -14.43 -17.58 2.07
N THR A 45 -13.35 -16.79 2.19
CA THR A 45 -12.65 -16.17 1.03
C THR A 45 -12.14 -17.24 0.07
N TRP A 46 -11.49 -18.29 0.59
CA TRP A 46 -10.95 -19.38 -0.24
C TRP A 46 -12.04 -20.13 -1.00
N GLU A 47 -13.10 -20.48 -0.32
CA GLU A 47 -14.24 -21.20 -0.89
C GLU A 47 -14.85 -20.39 -2.05
N TRP A 48 -15.03 -19.09 -1.84
CA TRP A 48 -15.50 -18.18 -2.87
C TRP A 48 -14.55 -18.10 -4.07
N LEU A 49 -13.23 -17.92 -3.83
CA LEU A 49 -12.20 -17.86 -4.88
C LEU A 49 -12.14 -19.16 -5.70
N SER A 50 -12.17 -20.30 -5.03
CA SER A 50 -12.13 -21.61 -5.66
C SER A 50 -13.34 -21.83 -6.57
N GLU A 51 -14.54 -21.46 -6.10
CA GLU A 51 -15.77 -21.54 -6.89
C GLU A 51 -15.73 -20.56 -8.09
N ALA A 52 -15.29 -19.32 -7.89
CA ALA A 52 -15.17 -18.34 -8.96
C ALA A 52 -14.18 -18.80 -10.04
N ALA A 53 -13.01 -19.36 -9.64
CA ALA A 53 -12.00 -19.87 -10.56
C ALA A 53 -12.50 -21.08 -11.37
N SER A 54 -13.40 -21.90 -10.83
CA SER A 54 -14.00 -23.01 -11.58
C SER A 54 -14.91 -22.56 -12.74
N ARG A 55 -15.41 -21.31 -12.67
CA ARG A 55 -16.34 -20.75 -13.67
C ARG A 55 -15.67 -19.76 -14.64
N GLU A 56 -14.54 -19.15 -14.23
CA GLU A 56 -13.82 -18.16 -15.01
C GLU A 56 -12.39 -18.66 -15.33
N PRO A 57 -12.13 -19.12 -16.56
CA PRO A 57 -10.84 -19.70 -16.94
C PRO A 57 -9.64 -18.74 -16.80
N ARG A 58 -9.88 -17.43 -16.79
CA ARG A 58 -8.82 -16.42 -16.60
C ARG A 58 -8.46 -16.24 -15.12
N LEU A 59 -9.27 -16.71 -14.17
CA LEU A 59 -9.02 -16.59 -12.75
C LEU A 59 -8.31 -17.85 -12.24
N ILE A 60 -7.10 -17.67 -11.73
CA ILE A 60 -6.28 -18.72 -11.14
C ILE A 60 -6.20 -18.45 -9.64
N ALA A 61 -6.83 -19.28 -8.85
CA ALA A 61 -6.77 -19.23 -7.39
C ALA A 61 -5.73 -20.24 -6.87
N ILE A 62 -4.81 -19.76 -6.03
CA ILE A 62 -3.75 -20.57 -5.40
C ILE A 62 -3.91 -20.44 -3.89
N ARG A 63 -4.05 -21.54 -3.16
CA ARG A 63 -3.99 -21.56 -1.70
C ARG A 63 -2.57 -21.88 -1.26
N ASP A 64 -1.93 -20.95 -0.55
CA ASP A 64 -0.59 -21.17 0.02
C ASP A 64 -0.52 -20.60 1.44
N GLU A 65 -0.73 -21.47 2.44
CA GLU A 65 -0.70 -21.11 3.86
C GLU A 65 0.67 -20.59 4.32
N THR A 66 1.74 -20.84 3.54
CA THR A 66 3.05 -20.28 3.83
C THR A 66 3.10 -18.77 3.62
N CYS A 67 2.11 -18.19 2.93
CA CYS A 67 1.89 -16.76 2.75
C CYS A 67 1.13 -16.11 3.94
N SER A 68 1.28 -16.64 5.15
CA SER A 68 0.68 -16.14 6.38
C SER A 68 1.73 -15.71 7.40
N LEU A 69 1.33 -14.91 8.40
CA LEU A 69 2.21 -14.46 9.49
C LEU A 69 2.77 -15.61 10.35
N LYS A 70 2.13 -16.78 10.30
CA LYS A 70 2.60 -17.98 10.99
C LYS A 70 3.89 -18.53 10.36
N HIS A 71 4.04 -18.37 9.06
CA HIS A 71 5.09 -19.03 8.27
C HIS A 71 6.05 -18.05 7.60
N SER A 72 5.66 -16.79 7.38
CA SER A 72 6.47 -15.77 6.71
C SER A 72 6.53 -14.47 7.50
N ARG A 73 7.67 -13.78 7.45
CA ARG A 73 7.80 -12.42 7.98
C ARG A 73 7.13 -11.39 7.07
N GLY A 74 7.12 -11.62 5.76
CA GLY A 74 6.50 -10.80 4.73
C GLY A 74 5.46 -11.58 3.94
N PRO A 75 4.32 -11.95 4.54
CA PRO A 75 3.32 -12.79 3.88
C PRO A 75 2.79 -12.19 2.57
N VAL A 76 2.63 -10.88 2.49
CA VAL A 76 2.19 -10.16 1.28
C VAL A 76 3.25 -10.26 0.18
N SER A 77 4.54 -10.03 0.51
CA SER A 77 5.65 -10.21 -0.44
C SER A 77 5.70 -11.62 -0.99
N ARG A 78 5.61 -12.60 -0.08
CA ARG A 78 5.64 -14.02 -0.44
C ARG A 78 4.47 -14.38 -1.36
N GLY A 79 3.25 -13.97 -1.02
CA GLY A 79 2.08 -14.21 -1.86
C GLY A 79 2.23 -13.58 -3.26
N ARG A 80 2.75 -12.34 -3.36
CA ARG A 80 3.04 -11.71 -4.66
C ARG A 80 4.10 -12.48 -5.43
N ASN A 81 5.20 -12.90 -4.80
CA ASN A 81 6.25 -13.68 -5.46
C ASN A 81 5.70 -15.01 -5.98
N VAL A 82 4.85 -15.71 -5.20
CA VAL A 82 4.16 -16.94 -5.63
C VAL A 82 3.27 -16.65 -6.84
N ALA A 83 2.43 -15.60 -6.77
CA ALA A 83 1.55 -15.22 -7.87
C ALA A 83 2.32 -14.86 -9.16
N ILE A 84 3.42 -14.08 -9.05
CA ILE A 84 4.26 -13.71 -10.19
C ILE A 84 4.97 -14.93 -10.79
N THR A 85 5.41 -15.85 -9.94
CA THR A 85 6.03 -17.09 -10.41
C THR A 85 5.05 -17.93 -11.23
N ALA A 86 3.80 -18.03 -10.77
CA ALA A 86 2.74 -18.77 -11.46
C ALA A 86 2.22 -18.07 -12.72
N ALA A 87 2.31 -16.74 -12.78
CA ALA A 87 1.86 -15.93 -13.91
C ALA A 87 2.64 -16.25 -15.18
N LYS A 88 1.93 -16.37 -16.31
CA LYS A 88 2.49 -16.76 -17.63
C LYS A 88 2.89 -15.56 -18.48
N SER A 89 2.31 -14.37 -18.23
CA SER A 89 2.58 -13.19 -19.04
C SER A 89 3.91 -12.52 -18.69
N PRO A 90 4.57 -11.87 -19.68
CA PRO A 90 5.81 -11.12 -19.46
C PRO A 90 5.61 -9.80 -18.71
N ILE A 91 4.37 -9.31 -18.63
CA ILE A 91 4.00 -8.06 -17.94
C ILE A 91 3.08 -8.40 -16.79
N ILE A 92 3.41 -7.86 -15.61
CA ILE A 92 2.68 -8.05 -14.36
C ILE A 92 2.05 -6.73 -13.93
N ALA A 93 0.77 -6.76 -13.58
CA ALA A 93 0.06 -5.68 -12.92
C ALA A 93 -0.36 -6.12 -11.51
N CYS A 94 0.06 -5.38 -10.49
CA CYS A 94 -0.31 -5.66 -9.10
C CYS A 94 -1.65 -5.02 -8.75
N ALA A 95 -2.51 -5.81 -8.12
CA ALA A 95 -3.74 -5.40 -7.47
C ALA A 95 -3.69 -5.77 -5.97
N ASP A 96 -4.51 -5.12 -5.16
CA ASP A 96 -4.54 -5.31 -3.70
C ASP A 96 -5.97 -5.53 -3.21
N ALA A 97 -6.10 -6.26 -2.11
CA ALA A 97 -7.35 -6.38 -1.35
C ALA A 97 -7.95 -5.01 -1.00
N GLY A 98 -9.27 -4.93 -0.92
CA GLY A 98 -9.99 -3.70 -0.61
C GLY A 98 -9.92 -2.62 -1.69
N CYS A 99 -9.34 -2.90 -2.86
CA CYS A 99 -9.31 -2.00 -4.02
C CYS A 99 -10.24 -2.44 -5.14
N THR A 100 -10.84 -1.48 -5.84
CA THR A 100 -11.51 -1.70 -7.12
C THR A 100 -10.87 -0.85 -8.20
N TYR A 101 -11.10 -1.22 -9.45
CA TYR A 101 -10.40 -0.67 -10.60
C TYR A 101 -11.39 -0.28 -11.69
N ALA A 102 -11.21 0.91 -12.29
CA ALA A 102 -11.98 1.32 -13.44
C ALA A 102 -11.70 0.39 -14.64
N PRO A 103 -12.66 0.19 -15.57
CA PRO A 103 -12.49 -0.73 -16.69
C PRO A 103 -11.28 -0.47 -17.60
N ASP A 104 -10.76 0.74 -17.60
CA ASP A 104 -9.59 1.14 -18.38
C ASP A 104 -8.27 1.20 -17.59
N TRP A 105 -8.30 0.80 -16.30
CA TRP A 105 -7.14 0.86 -15.43
C TRP A 105 -5.95 0.06 -15.94
N LEU A 106 -6.17 -1.21 -16.32
CA LEU A 106 -5.10 -2.09 -16.79
C LEU A 106 -4.44 -1.54 -18.06
N ARG A 107 -5.28 -1.14 -19.04
CA ARG A 107 -4.82 -0.51 -20.28
C ARG A 107 -3.97 0.72 -20.01
N ASN A 108 -4.47 1.63 -19.17
CA ASN A 108 -3.78 2.87 -18.85
C ASN A 108 -2.45 2.60 -18.16
N LEU A 109 -2.44 1.71 -17.13
CA LEU A 109 -1.25 1.40 -16.35
C LEU A 109 -0.14 0.76 -17.20
N THR A 110 -0.51 -0.10 -18.14
CA THR A 110 0.47 -0.93 -18.86
C THR A 110 0.78 -0.45 -20.28
N ALA A 111 0.13 0.61 -20.77
CA ALA A 111 0.22 1.05 -22.17
C ALA A 111 1.67 1.19 -22.68
N ARG A 112 2.53 1.85 -21.93
CA ARG A 112 3.94 2.07 -22.32
C ARG A 112 4.80 0.82 -22.17
N ILE A 113 4.48 -0.05 -21.20
CA ILE A 113 5.19 -1.33 -21.02
C ILE A 113 4.85 -2.26 -22.18
N VAL A 114 3.57 -2.36 -22.55
CA VAL A 114 3.09 -3.17 -23.69
C VAL A 114 3.70 -2.69 -25.01
N ALA A 115 3.93 -1.37 -25.15
CA ALA A 115 4.59 -0.77 -26.32
C ALA A 115 6.13 -0.92 -26.32
N GLY A 116 6.72 -1.48 -25.26
CA GLY A 116 8.19 -1.62 -25.12
C GLY A 116 8.92 -0.32 -24.75
N ASN A 117 8.19 0.72 -24.35
CA ASN A 117 8.74 2.06 -24.05
C ASN A 117 8.96 2.31 -22.55
N ALA A 118 8.63 1.34 -21.70
CA ALA A 118 8.86 1.35 -20.26
C ALA A 118 8.95 -0.08 -19.73
N GLU A 119 9.60 -0.26 -18.58
CA GLU A 119 9.64 -1.54 -17.86
C GLU A 119 8.88 -1.49 -16.53
N TYR A 120 8.53 -0.26 -16.08
CA TYR A 120 7.95 -0.01 -14.76
C TYR A 120 6.97 1.16 -14.83
N ALA A 121 5.79 0.97 -14.25
CA ALA A 121 4.75 2.00 -14.18
C ALA A 121 4.09 2.02 -12.80
N LEU A 122 3.72 3.22 -12.34
CA LEU A 122 3.03 3.48 -11.09
C LEU A 122 1.77 4.29 -11.37
N GLY A 123 0.63 3.75 -10.94
CA GLY A 123 -0.64 4.47 -10.91
C GLY A 123 -0.87 5.19 -9.58
N GLY A 124 -2.09 5.59 -9.34
CA GLY A 124 -2.50 6.28 -8.12
C GLY A 124 -3.41 5.43 -7.23
N THR A 125 -3.53 5.84 -5.97
CA THR A 125 -4.52 5.30 -5.04
C THR A 125 -5.39 6.43 -4.52
N CYS A 126 -6.70 6.28 -4.66
CA CYS A 126 -7.71 7.23 -4.17
C CYS A 126 -8.65 6.54 -3.19
N LEU A 127 -9.26 7.31 -2.32
CA LEU A 127 -10.33 6.80 -1.47
C LEU A 127 -11.55 6.46 -2.34
N ASP A 128 -12.15 5.29 -2.10
CA ASP A 128 -13.37 4.88 -2.81
C ASP A 128 -14.54 5.79 -2.38
N PRO A 129 -15.17 6.53 -3.31
CA PRO A 129 -16.26 7.44 -2.97
C PRO A 129 -17.55 6.72 -2.57
N THR A 130 -17.66 5.42 -2.84
CA THR A 130 -18.88 4.62 -2.53
C THR A 130 -18.93 4.10 -1.11
N GLY A 131 -17.80 4.12 -0.38
CA GLY A 131 -17.77 3.68 1.01
C GLY A 131 -16.47 4.05 1.72
N TYR A 132 -16.57 4.91 2.72
CA TYR A 132 -15.45 5.32 3.57
C TYR A 132 -15.95 5.70 4.97
N THR A 133 -15.06 5.67 5.94
CA THR A 133 -15.27 6.17 7.29
C THR A 133 -14.59 7.53 7.48
N VAL A 134 -14.94 8.23 8.55
CA VAL A 134 -14.24 9.49 8.91
C VAL A 134 -12.75 9.24 9.19
N TRP A 135 -12.38 8.03 9.63
CA TRP A 135 -11.00 7.65 9.91
C TRP A 135 -10.22 7.32 8.64
N ASP A 136 -10.89 6.87 7.58
CA ASP A 136 -10.26 6.73 6.26
C ASP A 136 -9.86 8.09 5.71
N VAL A 137 -10.78 9.06 5.79
CA VAL A 137 -10.50 10.45 5.40
C VAL A 137 -9.37 11.05 6.25
N ALA A 138 -9.39 10.82 7.56
CA ALA A 138 -8.38 11.32 8.48
C ALA A 138 -6.99 10.75 8.20
N SER A 139 -6.90 9.45 7.91
CA SER A 139 -5.63 8.73 7.75
C SER A 139 -5.09 8.71 6.32
N ALA A 140 -5.90 9.00 5.32
CA ALA A 140 -5.55 8.90 3.90
C ALA A 140 -4.17 9.49 3.52
N PRO A 141 -3.79 10.72 3.91
CA PRO A 141 -2.49 11.29 3.52
C PRO A 141 -1.30 10.56 4.12
N PHE A 142 -1.50 9.86 5.23
CA PHE A 142 -0.42 9.10 5.91
C PHE A 142 -0.19 7.74 5.25
N PHE A 143 -1.13 7.27 4.44
CA PHE A 143 -1.10 5.98 3.73
C PHE A 143 -0.97 6.13 2.21
N SER A 144 -0.57 7.32 1.74
CA SER A 144 -0.44 7.61 0.31
C SER A 144 -1.74 7.41 -0.49
N VAL A 145 -2.87 7.71 0.15
CA VAL A 145 -4.20 7.69 -0.45
C VAL A 145 -4.68 9.11 -0.67
N LYS A 146 -5.18 9.43 -1.86
CA LYS A 146 -5.75 10.74 -2.17
C LYS A 146 -7.24 10.77 -1.85
N LEU A 147 -7.72 11.91 -1.38
CA LEU A 147 -9.16 12.13 -1.15
C LEU A 147 -9.92 12.35 -2.46
N SER A 148 -9.24 12.83 -3.49
CA SER A 148 -9.83 13.08 -4.80
C SER A 148 -9.23 12.17 -5.86
N ALA A 149 -10.11 11.61 -6.70
CA ALA A 149 -9.68 10.83 -7.86
C ALA A 149 -9.15 11.69 -9.02
N THR A 150 -9.30 13.02 -8.97
CA THR A 150 -8.83 13.92 -10.04
C THR A 150 -7.35 14.29 -9.92
N GLU A 151 -6.74 14.16 -8.72
CA GLU A 151 -5.35 14.50 -8.52
C GLU A 151 -4.40 13.33 -8.86
N PRO A 152 -3.31 13.60 -9.61
CA PRO A 152 -2.30 12.59 -9.85
C PRO A 152 -1.56 12.23 -8.54
N THR A 153 -1.41 10.95 -8.27
CA THR A 153 -0.57 10.46 -7.17
C THR A 153 0.79 10.03 -7.73
N LYS A 154 1.86 10.52 -7.12
CA LYS A 154 3.23 10.06 -7.37
C LYS A 154 3.69 9.17 -6.21
N SER A 155 2.86 8.21 -5.81
CA SER A 155 3.21 7.32 -4.71
C SER A 155 3.44 5.91 -5.22
N CYS A 156 4.51 5.30 -4.75
CA CYS A 156 4.78 3.89 -4.93
C CYS A 156 3.82 3.10 -4.02
N THR A 157 2.90 2.38 -4.63
CA THR A 157 2.08 1.39 -3.91
C THR A 157 1.70 0.27 -4.86
N ALA A 158 1.80 -0.96 -4.39
CA ALA A 158 1.42 -2.14 -5.17
C ALA A 158 -0.08 -2.20 -5.48
N ARG A 159 -0.90 -1.28 -4.93
CA ARG A 159 -2.32 -1.14 -5.31
C ARG A 159 -2.52 -0.75 -6.77
N SER A 160 -1.53 -0.08 -7.38
CA SER A 160 -1.56 0.25 -8.81
C SER A 160 -0.12 0.36 -9.31
N MET A 161 0.48 -0.78 -9.62
CA MET A 161 1.87 -0.92 -10.04
C MET A 161 1.95 -1.96 -11.16
N ALA A 162 2.73 -1.70 -12.21
CA ALA A 162 3.00 -2.68 -13.24
C ALA A 162 4.49 -2.69 -13.61
N PHE A 163 4.99 -3.85 -14.00
CA PHE A 163 6.39 -4.04 -14.39
C PHE A 163 6.56 -5.25 -15.29
N THR A 164 7.71 -5.33 -15.97
CA THR A 164 8.08 -6.54 -16.69
C THR A 164 8.52 -7.64 -15.72
N LYS A 165 8.19 -8.88 -16.01
CA LYS A 165 8.64 -10.03 -15.20
C LYS A 165 10.17 -10.13 -15.17
N ASP A 166 10.85 -9.68 -16.22
CA ASP A 166 12.30 -9.55 -16.28
C ASP A 166 12.85 -8.56 -15.24
N LEU A 167 12.26 -7.37 -15.11
CA LEU A 167 12.65 -6.42 -14.05
C LEU A 167 12.49 -7.05 -12.66
N TRP A 168 11.37 -7.74 -12.40
CA TRP A 168 11.14 -8.43 -11.12
C TRP A 168 12.23 -9.49 -10.84
N GLN A 169 12.64 -10.24 -11.85
CA GLN A 169 13.73 -11.22 -11.72
C GLN A 169 15.07 -10.55 -11.44
N ARG A 170 15.41 -9.48 -12.17
CA ARG A 170 16.68 -8.73 -12.00
C ARG A 170 16.83 -8.15 -10.61
N ILE A 171 15.75 -7.69 -10.00
CA ILE A 171 15.78 -7.10 -8.65
C ILE A 171 15.61 -8.14 -7.53
N GLY A 172 15.37 -9.41 -7.85
CA GLY A 172 15.22 -10.50 -6.87
C GLY A 172 13.87 -10.60 -6.20
N GLY A 173 12.80 -10.06 -6.82
CA GLY A 173 11.42 -10.17 -6.34
C GLY A 173 11.02 -9.16 -5.28
N PHE A 174 9.87 -9.39 -4.64
CA PHE A 174 9.44 -8.62 -3.46
C PHE A 174 10.16 -9.13 -2.20
N PRO A 175 10.59 -8.23 -1.28
CA PRO A 175 11.33 -8.61 -0.07
C PRO A 175 10.44 -9.32 0.96
N GLU A 176 10.69 -10.62 1.23
CA GLU A 176 9.91 -11.44 2.17
C GLU A 176 10.31 -11.25 3.65
N GLN A 177 11.29 -10.39 3.94
CA GLN A 177 11.82 -10.16 5.28
C GLN A 177 11.09 -9.03 6.03
N VAL A 178 10.23 -8.27 5.32
CA VAL A 178 9.51 -7.13 5.88
C VAL A 178 8.01 -7.41 5.95
N LEU A 179 7.40 -7.00 7.05
CA LEU A 179 5.97 -7.18 7.26
C LEU A 179 5.12 -6.26 6.36
N VAL A 180 5.56 -5.02 6.18
CA VAL A 180 4.90 -4.00 5.35
C VAL A 180 5.95 -3.06 4.75
N GLY A 181 5.59 -2.33 3.66
CA GLY A 181 6.50 -1.43 2.96
C GLY A 181 7.37 -2.15 1.93
N GLU A 182 6.99 -3.37 1.58
CA GLU A 182 7.60 -4.20 0.55
C GLU A 182 7.55 -3.53 -0.82
N ASP A 183 6.47 -2.81 -1.11
CA ASP A 183 6.29 -1.99 -2.30
C ASP A 183 7.29 -0.83 -2.39
N THR A 184 7.56 -0.19 -1.25
CA THR A 184 8.56 0.88 -1.15
C THR A 184 9.98 0.37 -1.39
N LEU A 185 10.31 -0.80 -0.83
CA LEU A 185 11.64 -1.42 -1.04
C LEU A 185 11.79 -1.91 -2.47
N PHE A 186 10.74 -2.50 -3.04
CA PHE A 186 10.69 -2.88 -4.44
C PHE A 186 10.93 -1.66 -5.35
N ASP A 187 10.23 -0.54 -5.11
CA ASP A 187 10.39 0.69 -5.87
C ASP A 187 11.81 1.26 -5.76
N PHE A 188 12.42 1.25 -4.58
CA PHE A 188 13.80 1.72 -4.40
C PHE A 188 14.78 0.89 -5.22
N GLU A 189 14.58 -0.42 -5.26
CA GLU A 189 15.45 -1.29 -6.05
C GLU A 189 15.17 -1.16 -7.55
N ALA A 190 13.89 -1.13 -7.96
CA ALA A 190 13.51 -0.95 -9.36
C ALA A 190 14.08 0.35 -9.95
N ARG A 191 14.10 1.44 -9.17
CA ARG A 191 14.68 2.74 -9.61
C ARG A 191 16.20 2.73 -9.82
N ARG A 192 16.90 1.70 -9.39
CA ARG A 192 18.32 1.52 -9.73
C ARG A 192 18.51 0.96 -11.14
N HIS A 193 17.46 0.34 -11.68
CA HIS A 193 17.49 -0.30 -13.01
C HIS A 193 16.73 0.50 -14.06
N THR A 194 15.63 1.17 -13.67
CA THR A 194 14.74 1.91 -14.59
C THR A 194 14.00 3.02 -13.88
N HIS A 195 13.42 3.96 -14.62
CA HIS A 195 12.56 5.00 -14.07
C HIS A 195 11.09 4.62 -14.21
N PRO A 196 10.26 4.81 -13.16
CA PRO A 196 8.84 4.55 -13.26
C PRO A 196 8.13 5.56 -14.17
N ASP A 197 7.23 5.08 -14.99
CA ASP A 197 6.24 5.91 -15.66
C ASP A 197 5.07 6.18 -14.69
N PHE A 198 4.77 7.48 -14.45
CA PHE A 198 3.67 7.85 -13.56
C PHE A 198 2.37 8.05 -14.34
N VAL A 199 1.44 7.14 -14.15
CA VAL A 199 0.17 7.08 -14.88
C VAL A 199 -0.98 7.58 -14.00
N SER A 200 -1.28 8.88 -14.08
CA SER A 200 -2.25 9.54 -13.18
C SER A 200 -3.70 9.03 -13.33
N ASN A 201 -4.06 8.50 -14.48
CA ASN A 201 -5.39 7.97 -14.77
C ASN A 201 -5.53 6.45 -14.42
N ALA A 202 -4.45 5.75 -14.12
CA ALA A 202 -4.51 4.38 -13.63
C ALA A 202 -4.65 4.35 -12.11
N LYS A 203 -5.89 4.40 -11.61
CA LYS A 203 -6.18 4.55 -10.17
C LYS A 203 -6.82 3.32 -9.57
N ALA A 204 -6.31 2.93 -8.39
CA ALA A 204 -6.97 2.02 -7.48
C ALA A 204 -7.92 2.81 -6.56
N LEU A 205 -9.16 2.40 -6.45
CA LEU A 205 -10.15 2.95 -5.51
C LEU A 205 -10.11 2.09 -4.25
N TYR A 206 -9.53 2.62 -3.19
CA TYR A 206 -9.25 1.90 -1.95
C TYR A 206 -10.31 2.15 -0.89
N ARG A 207 -10.82 1.06 -0.29
CA ARG A 207 -11.89 1.06 0.71
C ARG A 207 -11.44 0.37 2.01
N PRO A 208 -10.65 1.04 2.85
CA PRO A 208 -10.07 0.40 4.05
C PRO A 208 -11.06 0.22 5.20
N LEU A 209 -12.18 0.95 5.25
CA LEU A 209 -13.20 0.94 6.30
C LEU A 209 -12.62 1.02 7.72
N ASN A 210 -11.66 1.92 7.92
CA ASN A 210 -10.93 2.07 9.17
C ASN A 210 -11.77 2.61 10.33
N THR A 211 -11.44 2.16 11.54
CA THR A 211 -11.66 2.85 12.80
C THR A 211 -10.38 3.58 13.21
N PHE A 212 -10.43 4.44 14.23
CA PHE A 212 -9.20 5.02 14.81
C PHE A 212 -8.19 3.94 15.19
N ARG A 213 -8.66 2.87 15.85
CA ARG A 213 -7.80 1.77 16.31
C ARG A 213 -7.11 1.04 15.17
N THR A 214 -7.83 0.75 14.07
CA THR A 214 -7.26 0.06 12.92
C THR A 214 -6.27 0.94 12.17
N ALA A 215 -6.59 2.23 11.94
CA ALA A 215 -5.69 3.19 11.33
C ALA A 215 -4.40 3.40 12.16
N ALA A 216 -4.53 3.55 13.49
CA ALA A 216 -3.38 3.67 14.40
C ALA A 216 -2.51 2.40 14.41
N ARG A 217 -3.14 1.22 14.40
CA ARG A 217 -2.42 -0.07 14.31
C ARG A 217 -1.66 -0.21 13.01
N GLN A 218 -2.26 0.18 11.90
CA GLN A 218 -1.62 0.17 10.59
C GLN A 218 -0.43 1.14 10.57
N MET A 219 -0.59 2.37 11.08
CA MET A 219 0.50 3.35 11.20
C MET A 219 1.66 2.81 12.02
N LYS A 220 1.37 2.15 13.16
CA LYS A 220 2.38 1.50 13.99
C LYS A 220 3.15 0.43 13.22
N ARG A 221 2.47 -0.43 12.45
CA ARG A 221 3.12 -1.46 11.62
C ARG A 221 4.06 -0.85 10.59
N TYR A 222 3.61 0.18 9.87
CA TYR A 222 4.44 0.91 8.90
C TYR A 222 5.67 1.54 9.58
N ALA A 223 5.51 2.18 10.74
CA ALA A 223 6.62 2.79 11.45
C ALA A 223 7.67 1.76 11.91
N ILE A 224 7.22 0.62 12.45
CA ILE A 224 8.14 -0.48 12.83
C ILE A 224 8.90 -0.97 11.59
N SER A 225 8.22 -1.19 10.48
CA SER A 225 8.84 -1.68 9.25
C SER A 225 9.82 -0.66 8.65
N ASP A 226 9.48 0.63 8.63
CA ASP A 226 10.41 1.70 8.21
C ASP A 226 11.70 1.68 9.08
N GLY A 227 11.56 1.44 10.39
CA GLY A 227 12.69 1.29 11.30
C GLY A 227 13.54 0.05 11.01
N GLN A 228 12.89 -1.10 10.79
CA GLN A 228 13.56 -2.35 10.44
C GLN A 228 14.31 -2.26 9.12
N ALA A 229 13.69 -1.65 8.11
CA ALA A 229 14.30 -1.44 6.80
C ALA A 229 15.36 -0.33 6.78
N GLY A 230 15.46 0.50 7.81
CA GLY A 230 16.39 1.63 7.85
C GLY A 230 16.06 2.73 6.83
N VAL A 231 14.78 2.90 6.51
CA VAL A 231 14.31 3.85 5.51
C VAL A 231 13.53 5.01 6.14
N ARG A 232 13.27 6.05 5.35
CA ARG A 232 12.44 7.22 5.72
C ARG A 232 12.90 7.96 6.98
N TRP A 233 14.20 8.13 7.17
CA TRP A 233 14.79 8.88 8.29
C TRP A 233 14.25 10.30 8.42
N SER A 234 14.02 11.00 7.30
CA SER A 234 13.41 12.34 7.29
C SER A 234 12.01 12.34 7.94
N ARG A 235 11.24 11.25 7.78
CA ARG A 235 9.95 11.06 8.45
C ARG A 235 10.14 10.92 9.95
N LEU A 236 11.11 10.14 10.40
CA LEU A 236 11.44 10.00 11.82
C LEU A 236 11.81 11.36 12.43
N PHE A 237 12.76 12.10 11.83
CA PHE A 237 13.18 13.41 12.34
C PHE A 237 12.02 14.40 12.46
N ARG A 238 11.19 14.56 11.41
CA ARG A 238 10.04 15.44 11.47
C ARG A 238 9.05 15.07 12.58
N ASN A 239 8.76 13.80 12.76
CA ASN A 239 7.82 13.36 13.80
C ASN A 239 8.43 13.48 15.19
N SER A 240 9.72 13.20 15.38
CA SER A 240 10.42 13.41 16.66
C SER A 240 10.45 14.89 17.05
N ALA A 241 10.70 15.79 16.11
CA ALA A 241 10.64 17.23 16.35
C ALA A 241 9.24 17.69 16.78
N ARG A 242 8.18 17.16 16.13
CA ARG A 242 6.78 17.45 16.51
C ARG A 242 6.46 16.90 17.91
N CYS A 243 6.91 15.70 18.27
CA CYS A 243 6.76 15.17 19.64
C CYS A 243 7.43 16.07 20.66
N LEU A 244 8.66 16.53 20.38
CA LEU A 244 9.39 17.42 21.27
C LEU A 244 8.65 18.76 21.44
N LEU A 245 8.18 19.37 20.37
CA LEU A 245 7.39 20.60 20.42
C LEU A 245 6.08 20.44 21.22
N GLN A 246 5.38 19.31 21.07
CA GLN A 246 4.18 19.01 21.85
C GLN A 246 4.49 18.87 23.33
N LEU A 247 5.59 18.18 23.69
CA LEU A 247 6.04 18.04 25.09
C LEU A 247 6.45 19.37 25.69
N THR A 248 7.26 20.17 25.00
CA THR A 248 7.71 21.47 25.50
C THR A 248 6.53 22.42 25.69
N ALA A 249 5.55 22.38 24.81
CA ALA A 249 4.33 23.16 24.96
C ALA A 249 3.52 22.77 26.19
N LEU A 250 3.38 21.45 26.46
CA LEU A 250 2.71 20.95 27.67
C LEU A 250 3.43 21.35 28.94
N ILE A 251 4.77 21.25 28.97
CA ILE A 251 5.60 21.63 30.11
C ILE A 251 5.48 23.14 30.40
N ALA A 252 5.38 23.97 29.35
CA ALA A 252 5.29 25.41 29.48
C ALA A 252 3.92 25.94 29.96
N VAL A 253 2.88 25.11 29.99
CA VAL A 253 1.50 25.52 30.36
C VAL A 253 1.42 26.30 31.70
N PRO A 254 2.15 25.90 32.76
CA PRO A 254 2.09 26.65 34.02
C PRO A 254 2.57 28.09 33.93
N TRP A 255 3.41 28.42 32.96
CA TRP A 255 4.01 29.76 32.79
C TRP A 255 3.35 30.55 31.66
N THR A 256 3.01 29.89 30.57
CA THR A 256 2.41 30.55 29.40
C THR A 256 1.65 29.57 28.51
N ARG A 257 0.57 30.04 27.88
CA ARG A 257 -0.24 29.28 26.92
C ARG A 257 0.20 29.47 25.46
N LEU A 258 1.14 30.38 25.20
CA LEU A 258 1.61 30.69 23.83
C LEU A 258 2.18 29.46 23.09
N PRO A 259 3.00 28.60 23.71
CA PRO A 259 3.49 27.41 23.05
C PRO A 259 2.38 26.42 22.65
N LEU A 260 1.32 26.29 23.45
CA LEU A 260 0.16 25.48 23.08
C LEU A 260 -0.56 26.02 21.85
N LEU A 261 -0.74 27.34 21.78
CA LEU A 261 -1.34 27.96 20.60
C LEU A 261 -0.48 27.73 19.36
N PHE A 262 0.85 27.89 19.49
CA PHE A 262 1.77 27.62 18.38
C PHE A 262 1.70 26.17 17.90
N VAL A 263 1.73 25.20 18.82
CA VAL A 263 1.59 23.77 18.48
C VAL A 263 0.22 23.50 17.85
N PHE A 264 -0.86 24.07 18.37
CA PHE A 264 -2.18 23.94 17.78
C PHE A 264 -2.21 24.46 16.33
N LEU A 265 -1.66 25.63 16.07
CA LEU A 265 -1.58 26.20 14.72
C LEU A 265 -0.72 25.35 13.78
N LEU A 266 0.43 24.84 14.26
CA LEU A 266 1.32 23.98 13.50
C LEU A 266 0.63 22.65 13.14
N GLU A 267 -0.04 22.00 14.10
CA GLU A 267 -0.75 20.74 13.86
C GLU A 267 -1.95 20.96 12.92
N THR A 268 -2.65 22.08 13.06
CA THR A 268 -3.72 22.48 12.15
C THR A 268 -3.18 22.65 10.72
N TRP A 269 -2.09 23.42 10.56
CA TRP A 269 -1.45 23.57 9.26
C TRP A 269 -1.00 22.22 8.68
N TYR A 270 -0.35 21.37 9.49
CA TYR A 270 0.12 20.05 9.05
C TYR A 270 -1.03 19.12 8.66
N ALA A 271 -2.15 19.17 9.37
CA ALA A 271 -3.32 18.38 9.07
C ALA A 271 -4.00 18.79 7.76
N PHE A 272 -3.96 20.08 7.41
CA PHE A 272 -4.85 20.59 6.37
C PHE A 272 -4.16 21.14 5.12
N HIS A 273 -2.87 21.50 5.15
CA HIS A 273 -2.19 22.18 4.04
C HIS A 273 -2.20 21.42 2.71
N ARG A 274 -2.37 20.09 2.72
CA ARG A 274 -2.36 19.25 1.50
C ARG A 274 -3.70 19.03 0.85
N ASP A 275 -4.77 18.93 1.66
CA ASP A 275 -6.07 18.43 1.20
C ASP A 275 -7.23 19.35 1.60
N PHE A 276 -6.97 20.60 1.99
CA PHE A 276 -7.99 21.51 2.51
C PHE A 276 -9.19 21.68 1.57
N HIS A 277 -8.93 21.81 0.26
CA HIS A 277 -9.96 21.96 -0.76
C HIS A 277 -10.95 20.78 -0.85
N TYR A 278 -10.53 19.61 -0.41
CA TYR A 278 -11.36 18.40 -0.48
C TYR A 278 -11.96 18.02 0.86
N LEU A 279 -11.28 18.36 1.96
CA LEU A 279 -11.68 17.88 3.28
C LEU A 279 -13.05 18.42 3.72
N HIS A 280 -13.41 19.64 3.34
CA HIS A 280 -14.71 20.22 3.65
C HIS A 280 -15.90 19.41 3.11
N ARG A 281 -15.70 18.67 2.00
CA ARG A 281 -16.73 17.80 1.40
C ARG A 281 -17.10 16.60 2.26
N PHE A 282 -16.25 16.23 3.21
CA PHE A 282 -16.43 15.08 4.10
C PHE A 282 -17.07 15.45 5.44
N GLY A 283 -17.35 16.74 5.67
CA GLY A 283 -18.03 17.25 6.84
C GLY A 283 -17.15 17.45 8.08
N PHE A 284 -17.68 18.11 9.08
CA PHE A 284 -16.95 18.55 10.29
C PHE A 284 -16.32 17.39 11.09
N LYS A 285 -17.01 16.23 11.17
CA LYS A 285 -16.48 15.04 11.87
C LYS A 285 -15.18 14.55 11.26
N ALA A 286 -15.04 14.59 9.94
CA ALA A 286 -13.81 14.20 9.25
C ALA A 286 -12.67 15.21 9.52
N VAL A 287 -12.98 16.50 9.59
CA VAL A 287 -12.01 17.55 9.96
C VAL A 287 -11.47 17.32 11.38
N LEU A 288 -12.35 17.07 12.36
CA LEU A 288 -11.92 16.75 13.73
C LEU A 288 -11.11 15.46 13.80
N ALA A 289 -11.55 14.40 13.12
CA ALA A 289 -10.82 13.13 13.08
C ALA A 289 -9.43 13.31 12.46
N ARG A 290 -9.29 14.10 11.39
CA ARG A 290 -8.01 14.44 10.77
C ARG A 290 -7.09 15.16 11.73
N PHE A 291 -7.58 16.17 12.43
CA PHE A 291 -6.79 16.89 13.43
C PHE A 291 -6.32 15.96 14.55
N ALA A 292 -7.25 15.20 15.16
CA ALA A 292 -6.92 14.25 16.21
C ALA A 292 -5.86 13.23 15.78
N PHE A 293 -5.99 12.68 14.55
CA PHE A 293 -5.03 11.73 14.00
C PHE A 293 -3.67 12.38 13.75
N SER A 294 -3.64 13.64 13.27
CA SER A 294 -2.42 14.40 13.05
C SER A 294 -1.62 14.61 14.34
N VAL A 295 -2.28 14.89 15.47
CA VAL A 295 -1.62 15.05 16.78
C VAL A 295 -1.00 13.73 17.28
N VAL A 296 -1.66 12.60 17.03
CA VAL A 296 -1.22 11.27 17.52
C VAL A 296 -0.13 10.64 16.64
N VAL A 297 -0.17 10.90 15.33
CA VAL A 297 0.74 10.29 14.36
C VAL A 297 2.23 10.49 14.70
N PRO A 298 2.72 11.68 15.13
CA PRO A 298 4.12 11.85 15.49
C PRO A 298 4.61 10.83 16.51
N TRP A 299 3.84 10.59 17.56
CA TRP A 299 4.14 9.63 18.61
C TRP A 299 4.14 8.20 18.10
N LEU A 300 3.12 7.83 17.32
CA LEU A 300 3.06 6.51 16.70
C LEU A 300 4.27 6.24 15.82
N VAL A 301 4.69 7.23 15.02
CA VAL A 301 5.82 7.08 14.11
C VAL A 301 7.14 7.10 14.86
N ALA A 302 7.43 8.13 15.67
CA ALA A 302 8.72 8.29 16.31
C ALA A 302 9.06 7.08 17.20
N VAL A 303 8.18 6.73 18.14
CA VAL A 303 8.41 5.63 19.08
C VAL A 303 8.55 4.28 18.36
N ASN A 304 7.67 4.00 17.39
CA ASN A 304 7.67 2.69 16.77
C ASN A 304 8.72 2.54 15.66
N GLN A 305 9.14 3.60 14.99
CA GLN A 305 10.24 3.55 14.03
C GLN A 305 11.57 3.33 14.75
N ILE A 306 11.80 4.00 15.91
CA ILE A 306 12.94 3.74 16.79
C ILE A 306 12.91 2.29 17.27
N ARG A 307 11.76 1.83 17.81
CA ARG A 307 11.60 0.43 18.24
C ARG A 307 11.91 -0.55 17.12
N GLY A 308 11.44 -0.29 15.90
CA GLY A 308 11.73 -1.10 14.72
C GLY A 308 13.23 -1.21 14.47
N ARG A 309 13.95 -0.09 14.54
CA ARG A 309 15.41 -0.06 14.33
C ARG A 309 16.18 -0.95 15.30
N PHE A 310 15.80 -0.95 16.57
CA PHE A 310 16.47 -1.76 17.60
C PHE A 310 15.97 -3.22 17.66
N SER A 311 14.81 -3.53 17.11
CA SER A 311 14.27 -4.90 17.05
C SER A 311 14.70 -5.67 15.80
N ALA A 312 15.40 -5.04 14.87
CA ALA A 312 15.76 -5.64 13.59
C ALA A 312 17.02 -6.50 13.67
N LYS A 313 16.92 -7.73 13.16
CA LYS A 313 18.09 -8.31 12.48
C LYS A 313 18.29 -7.50 11.19
N PRO A 314 19.54 -7.09 10.84
CA PRO A 314 19.80 -6.36 9.62
C PRO A 314 19.13 -7.05 8.42
N LEU A 315 18.49 -6.27 7.54
CA LEU A 315 18.05 -6.75 6.23
C LEU A 315 19.33 -6.95 5.39
N THR A 316 20.05 -8.03 5.65
CA THR A 316 21.22 -8.39 4.88
C THR A 316 20.75 -8.91 3.52
N ASN A 317 21.06 -8.15 2.46
CA ASN A 317 21.02 -8.53 1.04
C ASN A 317 19.90 -9.52 0.65
N TRP A 318 18.63 -9.05 0.66
CA TRP A 318 17.50 -9.83 0.17
C TRP A 318 17.68 -10.23 -1.31
N GLN A 319 18.50 -9.49 -2.08
CA GLN A 319 18.90 -9.77 -3.46
C GLN A 319 19.59 -11.12 -3.66
N ASN A 320 20.29 -11.63 -2.64
CA ASN A 320 21.05 -12.88 -2.74
C ASN A 320 20.25 -14.14 -2.41
N GLN A 321 18.98 -14.04 -2.00
CA GLN A 321 18.17 -15.20 -1.60
C GLN A 321 17.33 -15.79 -2.74
N GLY A 322 17.17 -15.08 -3.86
CA GLY A 322 16.45 -15.57 -5.04
C GLY A 322 17.21 -16.58 -5.91
N GLN A 323 18.50 -16.80 -5.66
CA GLN A 323 19.33 -17.74 -6.46
C GLN A 323 19.49 -19.13 -5.83
N GLY A 324 18.85 -19.40 -4.68
CA GLY A 324 19.11 -20.59 -3.85
C GLY A 324 18.08 -21.72 -3.89
N THR A 325 17.00 -21.66 -4.65
CA THR A 325 15.98 -22.74 -4.69
C THR A 325 15.73 -23.30 -6.08
N GLY A 326 16.78 -23.47 -6.86
CA GLY A 326 16.80 -24.25 -8.10
C GLY A 326 17.60 -25.54 -7.88
N ARG A 327 17.10 -26.48 -7.08
CA ARG A 327 17.46 -27.90 -7.11
C ARG A 327 16.24 -28.74 -6.74
#